data_cf0bcc92c90e7ba7d5133cde11bda3f1
#
_entry.id   cf0bcc92c90e7ba7d5133cde11bda3f1
#
_cell.length_a   1.000
_cell.length_b   1.000
_cell.length_c   1.000
_cell.angle_alpha   90.00
_cell.angle_beta   90.00
_cell.angle_gamma   90.00
#
_symmetry.space_group_name_H-M   'P 1'
#
loop_
_entity.id
_entity.type
_entity.pdbx_description
1 polymer ?
#
loop_
_entity_poly.entity_id
_entity_poly.type
_entity_poly.pdbx_seq_one_letter_code
_entity_poly.pdbx_strand_id
1 'polypeptide(L)'
;MDLMFEIAEKYGLYIVEDAAQAHGAEYKGRKIGSLGHIACFSFYPSKNLGAYGDAGMLVTNDQELGEKMEILREYGQKEKYKHELIGYNSRLDELQAAILRVKLKYLDAWNEKRRINAKLYNELLGDMHDLISLPIKVEGRKRVYHLYVIRTKQRKKLRNFLFVKGYQQAFIIPSQCTSNHLI
;
A
#
# COMPACT_ATOMS: atom_id res chain seq x y z
N MET A 1 -1.88 -0.58 15.38
CA MET A 1 -2.96 0.42 15.18
C MET A 1 -3.53 0.89 16.50
N ASP A 2 -3.88 0.00 17.45
CA ASP A 2 -4.58 0.39 18.69
C ASP A 2 -3.87 1.54 19.42
N LEU A 3 -2.58 1.39 19.74
CA LEU A 3 -1.78 2.46 20.37
C LEU A 3 -1.76 3.78 19.56
N MET A 4 -1.86 3.69 18.24
CA MET A 4 -1.93 4.90 17.38
C MET A 4 -3.28 5.61 17.58
N PHE A 5 -4.37 4.85 17.73
CA PHE A 5 -5.68 5.43 18.05
C PHE A 5 -5.72 6.07 19.42
N GLU A 6 -5.16 5.42 20.45
CA GLU A 6 -5.04 5.99 21.79
C GLU A 6 -4.28 7.33 21.81
N ILE A 7 -3.18 7.40 21.05
CA ILE A 7 -2.40 8.65 20.91
C ILE A 7 -3.21 9.70 20.15
N ALA A 8 -3.85 9.33 19.04
CA ALA A 8 -4.63 10.25 18.22
C ALA A 8 -5.79 10.84 19.01
N GLU A 9 -6.53 10.03 19.74
CA GLU A 9 -7.63 10.45 20.60
C GLU A 9 -7.12 11.39 21.70
N LYS A 10 -6.04 11.01 22.41
CA LYS A 10 -5.45 11.80 23.49
C LYS A 10 -5.03 13.20 23.05
N TYR A 11 -4.54 13.35 21.83
CA TYR A 11 -3.99 14.62 21.32
C TYR A 11 -4.85 15.29 20.23
N GLY A 12 -6.05 14.80 19.97
CA GLY A 12 -6.95 15.35 18.95
C GLY A 12 -6.36 15.28 17.53
N LEU A 13 -5.66 14.19 17.18
CA LEU A 13 -4.97 14.04 15.92
C LEU A 13 -5.78 13.20 14.92
N TYR A 14 -5.66 13.52 13.65
CA TYR A 14 -6.18 12.66 12.58
C TYR A 14 -5.20 11.55 12.23
N ILE A 15 -5.75 10.37 11.90
CA ILE A 15 -4.98 9.23 11.39
C ILE A 15 -5.22 9.11 9.90
N VAL A 16 -4.15 9.23 9.12
CA VAL A 16 -4.15 8.95 7.68
C VAL A 16 -3.43 7.63 7.44
N GLU A 17 -4.13 6.63 6.90
CA GLU A 17 -3.54 5.34 6.56
C GLU A 17 -2.83 5.42 5.19
N ASP A 18 -1.52 5.17 5.14
CA ASP A 18 -0.86 4.84 3.88
C ASP A 18 -1.17 3.37 3.54
N ALA A 19 -2.21 3.17 2.74
CA ALA A 19 -2.68 1.88 2.26
C ALA A 19 -2.20 1.55 0.84
N ALA A 20 -1.21 2.29 0.31
CA ALA A 20 -0.72 2.18 -1.06
C ALA A 20 -0.25 0.77 -1.46
N GLN A 21 0.08 -0.09 -0.49
CA GLN A 21 0.50 -1.48 -0.70
C GLN A 21 -0.38 -2.48 0.08
N ALA A 22 -1.57 -2.08 0.52
CA ALA A 22 -2.38 -2.83 1.48
C ALA A 22 -3.78 -3.20 0.97
N HIS A 23 -3.99 -3.28 -0.35
CA HIS A 23 -5.28 -3.62 -0.96
C HIS A 23 -5.81 -4.97 -0.47
N GLY A 24 -6.85 -4.94 0.36
CA GLY A 24 -7.46 -6.13 0.95
C GLY A 24 -6.73 -6.71 2.16
N ALA A 25 -5.71 -6.04 2.69
CA ALA A 25 -5.10 -6.38 3.98
C ALA A 25 -6.09 -6.16 5.13
N GLU A 26 -5.86 -6.86 6.27
CA GLU A 26 -6.73 -6.75 7.43
C GLU A 26 -5.91 -6.59 8.72
N TYR A 27 -6.46 -5.83 9.66
CA TYR A 27 -5.98 -5.72 11.02
C TYR A 27 -7.12 -6.08 12.00
N LYS A 28 -6.95 -7.16 12.77
CA LYS A 28 -7.97 -7.69 13.69
C LYS A 28 -9.34 -7.88 13.03
N GLY A 29 -9.36 -8.45 11.81
CA GLY A 29 -10.57 -8.73 11.03
C GLY A 29 -11.18 -7.52 10.30
N ARG A 30 -10.65 -6.31 10.49
CA ARG A 30 -11.10 -5.10 9.79
C ARG A 30 -10.20 -4.82 8.59
N LYS A 31 -10.79 -4.46 7.46
CA LYS A 31 -10.05 -4.09 6.24
C LYS A 31 -9.22 -2.81 6.47
N ILE A 32 -7.98 -2.81 6.00
CA ILE A 32 -7.19 -1.57 5.88
C ILE A 32 -7.92 -0.61 4.94
N GLY A 33 -7.96 0.66 5.31
CA GLY A 33 -8.78 1.69 4.66
C GLY A 33 -10.07 2.01 5.41
N SER A 34 -10.43 1.20 6.44
CA SER A 34 -11.60 1.45 7.29
C SER A 34 -11.23 1.70 8.76
N LEU A 35 -9.95 1.86 9.04
CA LEU A 35 -9.46 2.01 10.43
C LEU A 35 -9.27 3.47 10.80
N GLY A 36 -8.49 4.22 10.01
CA GLY A 36 -8.20 5.63 10.25
C GLY A 36 -9.33 6.56 9.81
N HIS A 37 -9.07 7.86 9.92
CA HIS A 37 -9.99 8.90 9.45
C HIS A 37 -10.04 8.96 7.92
N ILE A 38 -8.86 8.81 7.28
CA ILE A 38 -8.69 8.75 5.81
C ILE A 38 -7.71 7.64 5.50
N ALA A 39 -7.89 6.95 4.38
CA ALA A 39 -6.87 6.06 3.84
C ALA A 39 -6.57 6.36 2.38
N CYS A 40 -5.29 6.19 2.01
CA CYS A 40 -4.75 6.50 0.70
C CYS A 40 -4.33 5.21 -0.01
N PHE A 41 -4.94 4.89 -1.14
CA PHE A 41 -4.59 3.76 -1.99
C PHE A 41 -3.90 4.21 -3.27
N SER A 42 -2.89 3.46 -3.70
CA SER A 42 -2.25 3.62 -5.00
C SER A 42 -2.71 2.52 -5.94
N PHE A 43 -3.16 2.88 -7.13
CA PHE A 43 -3.47 1.92 -8.20
C PHE A 43 -2.40 1.89 -9.29
N TYR A 44 -1.16 2.31 -8.97
CA TYR A 44 -0.05 2.14 -9.88
C TYR A 44 0.00 0.71 -10.44
N PRO A 45 0.32 0.48 -11.73
CA PRO A 45 0.14 -0.82 -12.42
C PRO A 45 0.71 -2.04 -11.71
N SER A 46 1.80 -1.89 -10.95
CA SER A 46 2.43 -3.00 -10.21
C SER A 46 1.75 -3.35 -8.88
N LYS A 47 0.77 -2.56 -8.42
CA LYS A 47 0.07 -2.81 -7.14
C LYS A 47 -0.82 -4.06 -7.21
N ASN A 48 -1.19 -4.62 -6.05
CA ASN A 48 -2.08 -5.78 -5.97
C ASN A 48 -3.40 -5.55 -6.71
N LEU A 49 -3.90 -4.32 -6.66
CA LEU A 49 -4.96 -3.81 -7.51
C LEU A 49 -4.38 -2.64 -8.30
N GLY A 50 -3.87 -2.90 -9.50
CA GLY A 50 -3.22 -1.91 -10.37
C GLY A 50 -4.10 -1.55 -11.57
N ALA A 51 -4.19 -0.26 -11.88
CA ALA A 51 -4.73 0.27 -13.13
C ALA A 51 -3.76 0.02 -14.31
N TYR A 52 -4.03 0.57 -15.49
CA TYR A 52 -3.13 0.54 -16.65
C TYR A 52 -2.42 1.89 -16.85
N GLY A 53 -2.32 2.68 -15.78
CA GLY A 53 -1.63 3.95 -15.68
C GLY A 53 -1.62 4.43 -14.24
N ASP A 54 -1.21 5.67 -14.01
CA ASP A 54 -1.24 6.26 -12.68
C ASP A 54 -2.68 6.47 -12.22
N ALA A 55 -2.96 6.00 -11.01
CA ALA A 55 -4.27 6.15 -10.38
C ALA A 55 -4.13 5.99 -8.86
N GLY A 56 -5.07 6.57 -8.13
CA GLY A 56 -5.15 6.47 -6.67
C GLY A 56 -6.57 6.73 -6.18
N MET A 57 -6.78 6.48 -4.90
CA MET A 57 -8.07 6.71 -4.24
C MET A 57 -7.86 7.09 -2.80
N LEU A 58 -8.66 8.04 -2.32
CA LEU A 58 -8.87 8.32 -0.91
C LEU A 58 -10.20 7.70 -0.47
N VAL A 59 -10.23 7.13 0.72
CA VAL A 59 -11.45 6.60 1.33
C VAL A 59 -11.58 7.10 2.77
N THR A 60 -12.81 7.33 3.19
CA THR A 60 -13.15 7.71 4.56
C THR A 60 -14.55 7.19 4.92
N ASN A 61 -14.80 7.02 6.21
CA ASN A 61 -16.16 6.80 6.75
C ASN A 61 -16.81 8.10 7.24
N ASP A 62 -16.09 9.22 7.20
CA ASP A 62 -16.57 10.55 7.59
C ASP A 62 -17.08 11.29 6.36
N GLN A 63 -18.36 11.64 6.36
CA GLN A 63 -19.00 12.28 5.22
C GLN A 63 -18.45 13.68 4.96
N GLU A 64 -18.14 14.47 5.99
CA GLU A 64 -17.62 15.84 5.82
C GLU A 64 -16.21 15.79 5.20
N LEU A 65 -15.37 14.85 5.65
CA LEU A 65 -14.06 14.62 5.03
C LEU A 65 -14.21 14.14 3.59
N GLY A 66 -15.18 13.28 3.29
CA GLY A 66 -15.49 12.80 1.95
C GLY A 66 -15.83 13.96 1.00
N GLU A 67 -16.79 14.78 1.37
CA GLU A 67 -17.22 15.95 0.59
C GLU A 67 -16.06 16.93 0.37
N LYS A 68 -15.26 17.20 1.41
CA LYS A 68 -14.09 18.07 1.28
C LYS A 68 -13.03 17.52 0.33
N MET A 69 -12.78 16.21 0.36
CA MET A 69 -11.85 15.55 -0.57
C MET A 69 -12.37 15.61 -2.02
N GLU A 70 -13.68 15.46 -2.24
CA GLU A 70 -14.29 15.61 -3.56
C GLU A 70 -14.12 17.03 -4.12
N ILE A 71 -14.36 18.06 -3.32
CA ILE A 71 -14.13 19.45 -3.68
C ILE A 71 -12.65 19.69 -4.02
N LEU A 72 -11.74 19.23 -3.16
CA LEU A 72 -10.29 19.43 -3.34
C LEU A 72 -9.76 18.80 -4.61
N ARG A 73 -10.21 17.58 -4.98
CA ARG A 73 -9.75 16.86 -6.18
C ARG A 73 -10.21 17.52 -7.49
N GLU A 74 -11.27 18.33 -7.45
CA GLU A 74 -11.90 19.01 -8.61
C GLU A 74 -11.70 20.51 -8.52
N TYR A 75 -10.45 20.96 -8.43
CA TYR A 75 -10.05 22.38 -8.42
C TYR A 75 -10.66 23.22 -7.28
N GLY A 76 -11.15 22.60 -6.20
CA GLY A 76 -11.80 23.31 -5.10
C GLY A 76 -13.24 23.75 -5.39
N GLN A 77 -13.88 23.23 -6.44
CA GLN A 77 -15.24 23.63 -6.83
C GLN A 77 -16.27 22.61 -6.29
N LYS A 78 -17.34 23.14 -5.71
CA LYS A 78 -18.52 22.40 -5.31
C LYS A 78 -19.53 22.28 -6.44
N GLU A 79 -19.68 23.36 -7.18
CA GLU A 79 -20.46 23.43 -8.41
C GLU A 79 -19.53 23.93 -9.54
N LYS A 80 -19.84 23.58 -10.77
CA LYS A 80 -19.03 23.98 -11.93
C LYS A 80 -18.79 25.48 -11.95
N TYR A 81 -17.52 25.89 -11.96
CA TYR A 81 -17.03 27.27 -11.91
C TYR A 81 -17.26 28.02 -10.59
N LYS A 82 -17.75 27.37 -9.52
CA LYS A 82 -17.85 27.97 -8.18
C LYS A 82 -16.81 27.34 -7.25
N HIS A 83 -15.69 28.01 -7.08
CA HIS A 83 -14.58 27.54 -6.26
C HIS A 83 -14.75 28.03 -4.81
N GLU A 84 -14.81 27.09 -3.87
CA GLU A 84 -14.88 27.38 -2.42
C GLU A 84 -13.51 27.25 -1.74
N LEU A 85 -12.60 26.47 -2.35
CA LEU A 85 -11.27 26.18 -1.84
C LEU A 85 -10.23 26.25 -2.98
N ILE A 86 -8.96 26.41 -2.61
CA ILE A 86 -7.85 26.12 -3.53
C ILE A 86 -7.72 24.60 -3.61
N GLY A 87 -7.98 24.02 -4.77
CA GLY A 87 -7.95 22.59 -4.99
C GLY A 87 -6.96 22.16 -6.06
N TYR A 88 -7.02 20.90 -6.42
CA TYR A 88 -6.10 20.22 -7.33
C TYR A 88 -6.87 19.62 -8.50
N ASN A 89 -6.16 19.29 -9.57
CA ASN A 89 -6.66 18.36 -10.58
C ASN A 89 -6.16 16.94 -10.19
N SER A 90 -6.98 16.21 -9.45
CA SER A 90 -6.63 14.86 -8.96
C SER A 90 -7.77 13.88 -9.22
N ARG A 91 -8.14 13.79 -10.50
CA ARG A 91 -9.24 12.92 -10.98
C ARG A 91 -8.73 11.55 -11.38
N LEU A 92 -9.63 10.58 -11.36
CA LEU A 92 -9.40 9.25 -11.92
C LEU A 92 -10.09 9.17 -13.28
N ASP A 93 -9.33 8.80 -14.32
CA ASP A 93 -9.88 8.57 -15.64
C ASP A 93 -10.89 7.42 -15.63
N GLU A 94 -12.02 7.59 -16.35
CA GLU A 94 -13.10 6.60 -16.40
C GLU A 94 -12.65 5.25 -16.97
N LEU A 95 -11.72 5.24 -17.92
CA LEU A 95 -11.11 4.01 -18.44
C LEU A 95 -10.35 3.26 -17.34
N GLN A 96 -9.56 3.96 -16.53
CA GLN A 96 -8.84 3.35 -15.41
C GLN A 96 -9.81 2.83 -14.35
N ALA A 97 -10.88 3.57 -14.06
CA ALA A 97 -11.93 3.14 -13.15
C ALA A 97 -12.63 1.87 -13.64
N ALA A 98 -12.93 1.77 -14.94
CA ALA A 98 -13.55 0.58 -15.56
C ALA A 98 -12.64 -0.64 -15.43
N ILE A 99 -11.33 -0.50 -15.71
CA ILE A 99 -10.32 -1.55 -15.55
C ILE A 99 -10.26 -2.02 -14.09
N LEU A 100 -10.18 -1.09 -13.15
CA LEU A 100 -10.13 -1.38 -11.71
C LEU A 100 -11.39 -2.13 -11.24
N ARG A 101 -12.58 -1.74 -11.71
CA ARG A 101 -13.84 -2.44 -11.40
C ARG A 101 -13.84 -3.91 -11.84
N VAL A 102 -13.25 -4.21 -12.99
CA VAL A 102 -13.11 -5.60 -13.45
C VAL A 102 -12.12 -6.35 -12.57
N LYS A 103 -10.94 -5.78 -12.33
CA LYS A 103 -9.84 -6.40 -11.57
C LYS A 103 -10.17 -6.60 -10.08
N LEU A 104 -10.96 -5.69 -9.50
CA LEU A 104 -11.37 -5.75 -8.10
C LEU A 104 -12.06 -7.07 -7.74
N LYS A 105 -12.83 -7.64 -8.67
CA LYS A 105 -13.53 -8.93 -8.48
C LYS A 105 -12.57 -10.10 -8.23
N TYR A 106 -11.31 -9.98 -8.65
CA TYR A 106 -10.28 -11.02 -8.55
C TYR A 106 -9.27 -10.76 -7.43
N LEU A 107 -9.33 -9.58 -6.78
CA LEU A 107 -8.32 -9.14 -5.82
C LEU A 107 -8.11 -10.14 -4.67
N ASP A 108 -9.18 -10.65 -4.08
CA ASP A 108 -9.09 -11.57 -2.96
C ASP A 108 -8.43 -12.90 -3.36
N ALA A 109 -8.77 -13.43 -4.55
CA ALA A 109 -8.15 -14.64 -5.09
C ALA A 109 -6.66 -14.42 -5.40
N TRP A 110 -6.28 -13.26 -5.94
CA TRP A 110 -4.88 -12.92 -6.19
C TRP A 110 -4.09 -12.75 -4.89
N ASN A 111 -4.68 -12.11 -3.89
CA ASN A 111 -4.07 -11.97 -2.56
C ASN A 111 -3.89 -13.33 -1.89
N GLU A 112 -4.82 -14.28 -2.07
CA GLU A 112 -4.65 -15.64 -1.55
C GLU A 112 -3.48 -16.36 -2.21
N LYS A 113 -3.35 -16.29 -3.53
CA LYS A 113 -2.18 -16.86 -4.24
C LYS A 113 -0.86 -16.26 -3.74
N ARG A 114 -0.83 -14.94 -3.46
CA ARG A 114 0.36 -14.29 -2.87
C ARG A 114 0.66 -14.83 -1.47
N ARG A 115 -0.35 -15.11 -0.64
CA ARG A 115 -0.18 -15.71 0.70
C ARG A 115 0.35 -17.14 0.60
N ILE A 116 -0.16 -17.94 -0.34
CA ILE A 116 0.33 -19.30 -0.59
C ILE A 116 1.80 -19.27 -1.00
N ASN A 117 2.18 -18.39 -1.93
CA ASN A 117 3.58 -18.23 -2.34
C ASN A 117 4.47 -17.76 -1.19
N ALA A 118 3.99 -16.82 -0.36
CA ALA A 118 4.74 -16.34 0.80
C ALA A 118 4.93 -17.45 1.84
N LYS A 119 3.93 -18.31 2.04
CA LYS A 119 4.03 -19.50 2.90
C LYS A 119 5.10 -20.45 2.38
N LEU A 120 5.10 -20.75 1.06
CA LEU A 120 6.10 -21.60 0.43
C LEU A 120 7.52 -21.02 0.58
N TYR A 121 7.70 -19.72 0.40
CA TYR A 121 8.98 -19.06 0.66
C TYR A 121 9.42 -19.19 2.11
N ASN A 122 8.51 -19.06 3.09
CA ASN A 122 8.82 -19.24 4.50
C ASN A 122 9.27 -20.67 4.79
N GLU A 123 8.62 -21.66 4.18
CA GLU A 123 8.98 -23.07 4.34
C GLU A 123 10.36 -23.39 3.73
N LEU A 124 10.61 -22.94 2.48
CA LEU A 124 11.85 -23.21 1.77
C LEU A 124 13.07 -22.45 2.34
N LEU A 125 12.86 -21.30 2.94
CA LEU A 125 13.93 -20.43 3.46
C LEU A 125 14.04 -20.47 4.99
N GLY A 126 13.20 -21.26 5.66
CA GLY A 126 13.11 -21.30 7.13
C GLY A 126 14.41 -21.68 7.82
N ASP A 127 15.20 -22.58 7.23
CA ASP A 127 16.46 -23.05 7.78
C ASP A 127 17.64 -22.07 7.56
N MET A 128 17.41 -20.95 6.87
CA MET A 128 18.46 -19.98 6.52
C MET A 128 18.48 -18.76 7.47
N HIS A 129 17.97 -18.89 8.70
CA HIS A 129 17.80 -17.78 9.66
C HIS A 129 19.11 -17.08 10.03
N ASP A 130 20.28 -17.73 9.93
CA ASP A 130 21.58 -17.12 10.16
C ASP A 130 22.03 -16.18 9.03
N LEU A 131 21.51 -16.40 7.81
CA LEU A 131 21.87 -15.66 6.60
C LEU A 131 20.87 -14.60 6.22
N ILE A 132 19.58 -14.86 6.46
CA ILE A 132 18.47 -14.00 6.07
C ILE A 132 17.43 -13.89 7.18
N SER A 133 16.75 -12.75 7.25
CA SER A 133 15.55 -12.58 8.08
C SER A 133 14.32 -12.53 7.20
N LEU A 134 13.36 -13.39 7.47
CA LEU A 134 12.08 -13.49 6.77
C LEU A 134 11.04 -12.51 7.35
N PRO A 135 9.96 -12.22 6.62
CA PRO A 135 8.84 -11.41 7.13
C PRO A 135 8.16 -12.09 8.33
N ILE A 136 8.21 -11.45 9.50
CA ILE A 136 7.63 -11.98 10.73
C ILE A 136 6.11 -12.04 10.62
N LYS A 137 5.50 -13.19 10.89
CA LYS A 137 4.05 -13.30 11.02
C LYS A 137 3.63 -12.65 12.36
N VAL A 138 2.70 -11.71 12.28
CA VAL A 138 2.14 -11.04 13.47
C VAL A 138 0.66 -11.40 13.54
N GLU A 139 0.22 -11.86 14.70
CA GLU A 139 -1.17 -12.21 14.95
C GLU A 139 -2.11 -11.02 14.72
N GLY A 140 -3.34 -11.29 14.30
CA GLY A 140 -4.33 -10.27 13.98
C GLY A 140 -4.06 -9.47 12.71
N ARG A 141 -3.03 -9.81 11.92
CA ARG A 141 -2.70 -9.14 10.65
C ARG A 141 -2.79 -10.09 9.47
N LYS A 142 -3.70 -9.83 8.54
CA LYS A 142 -3.80 -10.57 7.28
C LYS A 142 -3.09 -9.80 6.17
N ARG A 143 -1.88 -10.23 5.85
CA ARG A 143 -1.02 -9.59 4.85
C ARG A 143 -1.46 -9.93 3.43
N VAL A 144 -1.14 -9.06 2.49
CA VAL A 144 -1.41 -9.24 1.04
C VAL A 144 -0.14 -9.39 0.22
N TYR A 145 1.02 -9.31 0.82
CA TYR A 145 2.33 -9.52 0.20
C TYR A 145 2.45 -8.86 -1.18
N HIS A 146 2.25 -7.53 -1.20
CA HIS A 146 2.61 -6.75 -2.38
C HIS A 146 4.06 -7.04 -2.78
N LEU A 147 4.95 -7.09 -1.79
CA LEU A 147 6.32 -7.53 -1.91
C LEU A 147 6.61 -8.58 -0.82
N TYR A 148 7.43 -9.60 -1.16
CA TYR A 148 8.02 -10.51 -0.19
C TYR A 148 9.45 -10.07 0.10
N VAL A 149 9.65 -9.40 1.22
CA VAL A 149 10.91 -8.72 1.56
C VAL A 149 11.71 -9.55 2.55
N ILE A 150 12.92 -9.90 2.19
CA ILE A 150 13.91 -10.49 3.09
C ILE A 150 14.99 -9.46 3.44
N ARG A 151 15.63 -9.63 4.60
CA ARG A 151 16.80 -8.83 5.00
C ARG A 151 18.02 -9.72 5.10
N THR A 152 19.19 -9.23 4.67
CA THR A 152 20.47 -9.92 4.77
C THR A 152 21.61 -8.92 4.88
N LYS A 153 22.67 -9.28 5.62
CA LYS A 153 23.92 -8.51 5.67
C LYS A 153 24.72 -8.59 4.36
N GLN A 154 24.48 -9.63 3.54
CA GLN A 154 25.18 -9.88 2.29
C GLN A 154 24.36 -9.50 1.03
N ARG A 155 23.59 -8.40 1.11
CA ARG A 155 22.62 -7.98 0.08
C ARG A 155 23.16 -7.99 -1.33
N LYS A 156 24.35 -7.36 -1.58
CA LYS A 156 24.98 -7.29 -2.90
C LYS A 156 25.37 -8.67 -3.43
N LYS A 157 25.94 -9.50 -2.55
CA LYS A 157 26.38 -10.87 -2.92
C LYS A 157 25.19 -11.75 -3.29
N LEU A 158 24.12 -11.72 -2.48
CA LEU A 158 22.90 -12.46 -2.76
C LEU A 158 22.24 -12.00 -4.08
N ARG A 159 22.16 -10.68 -4.30
CA ARG A 159 21.60 -10.14 -5.54
C ARG A 159 22.37 -10.64 -6.78
N ASN A 160 23.70 -10.56 -6.75
CA ASN A 160 24.53 -11.01 -7.88
C ASN A 160 24.36 -12.51 -8.12
N PHE A 161 24.34 -13.31 -7.07
CA PHE A 161 24.09 -14.75 -7.18
C PHE A 161 22.73 -15.04 -7.83
N LEU A 162 21.66 -14.42 -7.36
CA LEU A 162 20.32 -14.59 -7.92
C LEU A 162 20.24 -14.13 -9.37
N PHE A 163 20.88 -13.00 -9.71
CA PHE A 163 20.95 -12.50 -11.09
C PHE A 163 21.60 -13.50 -12.04
N VAL A 164 22.76 -14.07 -11.65
CA VAL A 164 23.45 -15.11 -12.44
C VAL A 164 22.59 -16.36 -12.60
N LYS A 165 21.74 -16.66 -11.64
CA LYS A 165 20.78 -17.78 -11.69
C LYS A 165 19.48 -17.45 -12.44
N GLY A 166 19.36 -16.27 -13.04
CA GLY A 166 18.20 -15.84 -13.83
C GLY A 166 17.02 -15.30 -13.00
N TYR A 167 17.20 -15.07 -11.70
CA TYR A 167 16.16 -14.50 -10.85
C TYR A 167 16.25 -12.97 -10.83
N GLN A 168 15.12 -12.31 -11.13
CA GLN A 168 15.01 -10.86 -11.00
C GLN A 168 14.63 -10.47 -9.56
N GLN A 169 15.33 -9.50 -9.01
CA GLN A 169 15.07 -8.93 -7.69
C GLN A 169 15.42 -7.44 -7.67
N ALA A 170 14.83 -6.69 -6.74
CA ALA A 170 15.08 -5.27 -6.57
C ALA A 170 15.43 -4.92 -5.12
N PHE A 171 16.14 -3.82 -4.91
CA PHE A 171 16.25 -3.19 -3.60
C PHE A 171 15.01 -2.33 -3.36
N ILE A 172 14.37 -2.49 -2.21
CA ILE A 172 13.20 -1.69 -1.86
C ILE A 172 13.63 -0.26 -1.53
N ILE A 173 14.73 -0.12 -0.77
CA ILE A 173 15.32 1.18 -0.43
C ILE A 173 16.78 1.12 -0.83
N PRO A 174 17.21 1.85 -1.87
CA PRO A 174 18.61 2.03 -2.17
C PRO A 174 19.34 2.73 -1.02
N SER A 175 20.61 2.37 -0.77
CA SER A 175 21.41 2.97 0.31
C SER A 175 21.57 4.49 0.20
N GLN A 176 21.37 5.06 -0.98
CA GLN A 176 21.44 6.51 -1.22
C GLN A 176 20.24 7.29 -0.68
N CYS A 177 19.09 6.63 -0.43
CA CYS A 177 17.94 7.29 0.19
C CYS A 177 18.10 7.58 1.69
N THR A 178 19.18 7.10 2.31
CA THR A 178 19.50 7.34 3.74
C THR A 178 20.59 8.39 3.94
N SER A 179 21.21 8.90 2.87
CA SER A 179 22.11 10.06 2.94
C SER A 179 21.27 11.34 2.91
N ASN A 180 21.56 12.27 3.81
CA ASN A 180 20.87 13.56 4.05
C ASN A 180 20.87 14.54 2.86
N HIS A 181 20.61 14.06 1.63
CA HIS A 181 20.57 14.88 0.41
C HIS A 181 19.20 14.72 -0.29
N LEU A 182 18.13 14.60 0.49
CA LEU A 182 16.78 14.84 -0.02
C LEU A 182 16.42 16.30 0.27
N ILE A 183 16.45 17.09 -0.77
CA ILE A 183 15.83 18.42 -0.81
C ILE A 183 14.32 18.23 -0.84
#